data_deecb2705f0d6bb468c243f612029729
#
_entry.id   deecb2705f0d6bb468c243f612029729
#
_cell.length_a   1.000
_cell.length_b   1.000
_cell.length_c   1.000
_cell.angle_alpha   90.00
_cell.angle_beta   90.00
_cell.angle_gamma   90.00
#
_symmetry.space_group_name_H-M   'P 1'
#
loop_
_entity.id
_entity.type
_entity.pdbx_description
1 polymer ?
#
loop_
_entity_poly.entity_id
_entity_poly.type
_entity_poly.pdbx_seq_one_letter_code
_entity_poly.pdbx_strand_id
1 'polypeptide(L)'
;LDMELQRTVRSHDADRHNFSNKENLWINIQHDPDEARSQLVALRRSVLKLTGEASTQLQLLPGSGRLRTAGSQPIEAVCDAESLLVWSIAATPNIGSLKVWEYDAKGGDWRSLADAQQRAREPSARLMRFTSLPMEKTLSLN
;
A
#
# COMPACT_ATOMS: atom_id res chain seq x y z
N LEU A 1 3.73 3.59 -8.34
CA LEU A 1 2.35 3.13 -8.54
C LEU A 1 2.32 1.67 -8.93
N ASP A 2 1.43 0.94 -8.33
CA ASP A 2 1.16 -0.45 -8.70
C ASP A 2 -0.33 -0.73 -8.56
N MET A 3 -0.82 -1.68 -9.37
CA MET A 3 -2.21 -2.13 -9.34
C MET A 3 -2.25 -3.64 -9.39
N GLU A 4 -3.22 -4.22 -8.68
CA GLU A 4 -3.41 -5.65 -8.62
C GLU A 4 -4.90 -5.97 -8.68
N LEU A 5 -5.28 -6.95 -9.49
CA LEU A 5 -6.64 -7.45 -9.50
C LEU A 5 -6.82 -8.40 -8.32
N GLN A 6 -7.90 -8.20 -7.59
CA GLN A 6 -8.22 -9.06 -6.46
C GLN A 6 -8.70 -10.42 -6.92
N ARG A 7 -8.43 -11.43 -6.10
CA ARG A 7 -8.99 -12.79 -6.25
C ARG A 7 -8.59 -13.48 -7.55
N THR A 8 -7.42 -13.12 -8.09
CA THR A 8 -6.87 -13.85 -9.21
C THR A 8 -6.02 -15.01 -8.67
N VAL A 9 -6.30 -16.21 -9.19
CA VAL A 9 -5.61 -17.43 -8.73
C VAL A 9 -4.10 -17.37 -8.94
N ARG A 10 -3.66 -16.67 -9.99
CA ARG A 10 -2.24 -16.62 -10.36
C ARG A 10 -1.37 -15.84 -9.41
N SER A 11 -1.87 -14.74 -8.87
CA SER A 11 -1.07 -13.91 -7.97
C SER A 11 -0.90 -14.54 -6.60
N HIS A 12 -1.84 -15.38 -6.18
CA HIS A 12 -1.78 -16.00 -4.86
C HIS A 12 -0.60 -16.95 -4.69
N ASP A 13 -0.32 -17.75 -5.72
CA ASP A 13 0.77 -18.73 -5.63
C ASP A 13 2.13 -18.07 -5.82
N ALA A 14 2.24 -17.09 -6.73
CA ALA A 14 3.50 -16.44 -7.02
C ALA A 14 3.99 -15.58 -5.86
N ASP A 15 3.08 -14.90 -5.15
CA ASP A 15 3.45 -13.93 -4.12
C ASP A 15 3.42 -14.50 -2.71
N ARG A 16 2.88 -15.69 -2.52
CA ARG A 16 2.76 -16.32 -1.20
C ARG A 16 4.11 -16.53 -0.55
N HIS A 17 5.14 -16.83 -1.33
CA HIS A 17 6.47 -17.12 -0.83
C HIS A 17 7.28 -15.87 -0.48
N ASN A 18 6.78 -14.68 -0.84
CA ASN A 18 7.49 -13.43 -0.63
C ASN A 18 7.10 -12.73 0.68
N PHE A 19 6.12 -13.27 1.39
CA PHE A 19 5.68 -12.69 2.65
C PHE A 19 6.40 -13.32 3.84
N SER A 20 6.78 -12.48 4.80
CA SER A 20 7.33 -12.95 6.06
C SER A 20 6.24 -13.62 6.90
N ASN A 21 6.66 -14.35 7.93
CA ASN A 21 5.71 -14.96 8.86
C ASN A 21 4.83 -13.92 9.54
N LYS A 22 5.39 -12.78 9.90
CA LYS A 22 4.64 -11.70 10.53
C LYS A 22 3.61 -11.10 9.57
N GLU A 23 3.97 -10.94 8.31
CA GLU A 23 3.04 -10.46 7.29
C GLU A 23 1.91 -11.46 7.08
N ASN A 24 2.23 -12.75 6.98
CA ASN A 24 1.22 -13.79 6.82
C ASN A 24 0.27 -13.88 8.02
N LEU A 25 0.78 -13.75 9.23
CA LEU A 25 -0.05 -13.72 10.42
C LEU A 25 -1.00 -12.53 10.41
N TRP A 26 -0.49 -11.36 10.05
CA TRP A 26 -1.31 -10.16 9.95
C TRP A 26 -2.40 -10.32 8.88
N ILE A 27 -2.05 -10.84 7.71
CA ILE A 27 -3.00 -11.09 6.63
C ILE A 27 -4.14 -11.98 7.10
N ASN A 28 -3.81 -13.08 7.79
CA ASN A 28 -4.78 -14.09 8.15
C ASN A 28 -5.80 -13.61 9.20
N ILE A 29 -5.48 -12.58 9.96
CA ILE A 29 -6.42 -12.04 10.96
C ILE A 29 -7.27 -10.89 10.40
N GLN A 30 -7.07 -10.50 9.15
CA GLN A 30 -7.87 -9.45 8.55
C GLN A 30 -9.27 -9.96 8.18
N HIS A 31 -10.20 -9.02 8.07
CA HIS A 31 -11.57 -9.34 7.70
C HIS A 31 -11.66 -10.03 6.33
N ASP A 32 -10.88 -9.55 5.37
CA ASP A 32 -10.76 -10.15 4.05
C ASP A 32 -9.27 -10.41 3.77
N PRO A 33 -8.77 -11.61 4.10
CA PRO A 33 -7.36 -11.93 3.91
C PRO A 33 -6.88 -11.83 2.47
N ASP A 34 -7.72 -12.19 1.50
CA ASP A 34 -7.34 -12.12 0.09
C ASP A 34 -7.15 -10.66 -0.36
N GLU A 35 -8.05 -9.78 0.05
CA GLU A 35 -7.90 -8.35 -0.22
C GLU A 35 -6.65 -7.80 0.44
N ALA A 36 -6.43 -8.13 1.71
CA ALA A 36 -5.26 -7.68 2.45
C ALA A 36 -3.97 -8.14 1.80
N ARG A 37 -3.92 -9.38 1.32
CA ARG A 37 -2.77 -9.90 0.61
C ARG A 37 -2.49 -9.10 -0.67
N SER A 38 -3.54 -8.86 -1.46
CA SER A 38 -3.40 -8.08 -2.69
C SER A 38 -2.93 -6.66 -2.40
N GLN A 39 -3.41 -6.06 -1.34
CA GLN A 39 -2.98 -4.73 -0.92
C GLN A 39 -1.48 -4.71 -0.56
N LEU A 40 -1.01 -5.69 0.19
CA LEU A 40 0.41 -5.76 0.54
C LEU A 40 1.29 -6.03 -0.67
N VAL A 41 0.82 -6.86 -1.61
CA VAL A 41 1.53 -7.09 -2.87
C VAL A 41 1.68 -5.79 -3.64
N ALA A 42 0.60 -5.06 -3.83
CA ALA A 42 0.62 -3.79 -4.57
C ALA A 42 1.52 -2.76 -3.86
N LEU A 43 1.43 -2.68 -2.54
CA LEU A 43 2.23 -1.73 -1.77
C LEU A 43 3.71 -2.08 -1.87
N ARG A 44 4.07 -3.35 -1.70
CA ARG A 44 5.44 -3.81 -1.83
C ARG A 44 6.01 -3.46 -3.20
N ARG A 45 5.26 -3.75 -4.25
CA ARG A 45 5.70 -3.47 -5.62
C ARG A 45 5.89 -1.98 -5.88
N SER A 46 4.99 -1.14 -5.39
CA SER A 46 5.12 0.31 -5.59
C SER A 46 6.37 0.86 -4.90
N VAL A 47 6.68 0.38 -3.69
CA VAL A 47 7.89 0.78 -2.98
C VAL A 47 9.15 0.29 -3.70
N LEU A 48 9.15 -0.96 -4.18
CA LEU A 48 10.28 -1.50 -4.90
C LEU A 48 10.53 -0.79 -6.21
N LYS A 49 9.47 -0.39 -6.92
CA LYS A 49 9.60 0.42 -8.14
C LYS A 49 10.21 1.78 -7.84
N LEU A 50 9.84 2.38 -6.72
CA LEU A 50 10.37 3.67 -6.31
C LEU A 50 11.84 3.59 -5.93
N THR A 51 12.22 2.57 -5.16
CA THR A 51 13.57 2.47 -4.60
C THR A 51 14.55 1.74 -5.48
N GLY A 52 14.07 0.86 -6.34
CA GLY A 52 14.94 -0.02 -7.13
C GLY A 52 15.59 -1.13 -6.31
N GLU A 53 15.18 -1.32 -5.07
CA GLU A 53 15.77 -2.32 -4.18
C GLU A 53 15.25 -3.73 -4.45
N ALA A 54 16.01 -4.72 -3.98
CA ALA A 54 15.55 -6.10 -3.98
C ALA A 54 14.50 -6.32 -2.91
N SER A 55 13.56 -7.23 -3.17
CA SER A 55 12.46 -7.49 -2.25
C SER A 55 12.93 -7.96 -0.86
N THR A 56 14.11 -8.56 -0.78
CA THR A 56 14.68 -9.02 0.49
C THR A 56 15.09 -7.88 1.41
N GLN A 57 15.25 -6.68 0.87
CA GLN A 57 15.67 -5.51 1.63
C GLN A 57 14.49 -4.68 2.13
N LEU A 58 13.30 -5.02 1.71
CA LEU A 58 12.08 -4.32 2.11
C LEU A 58 11.37 -5.13 3.18
N GLN A 59 11.07 -4.48 4.30
CA GLN A 59 10.25 -5.05 5.36
C GLN A 59 8.99 -4.22 5.52
N LEU A 60 7.85 -4.87 5.39
CA LEU A 60 6.57 -4.26 5.70
C LEU A 60 6.14 -4.67 7.11
N LEU A 61 5.72 -3.68 7.89
CA LEU A 61 5.25 -3.89 9.25
C LEU A 61 3.80 -3.41 9.33
N PRO A 62 2.86 -4.19 8.78
CA PRO A 62 1.50 -3.71 8.59
C PRO A 62 0.77 -3.36 9.88
N GLY A 63 1.05 -4.06 10.96
CA GLY A 63 0.42 -3.76 12.24
C GLY A 63 0.76 -2.38 12.80
N SER A 64 1.89 -1.80 12.38
CA SER A 64 2.32 -0.48 12.84
C SER A 64 2.32 0.57 11.73
N GLY A 65 1.96 0.20 10.50
CA GLY A 65 2.03 1.12 9.37
C GLY A 65 3.45 1.55 9.02
N ARG A 66 4.43 0.70 9.30
CA ARG A 66 5.84 1.01 9.10
C ARG A 66 6.43 0.19 7.96
N LEU A 67 7.39 0.78 7.28
CA LEU A 67 8.21 0.04 6.32
C LEU A 67 9.68 0.39 6.53
N ARG A 68 10.54 -0.55 6.18
CA ARG A 68 11.99 -0.35 6.23
C ARG A 68 12.59 -0.76 4.91
N THR A 69 13.50 0.08 4.43
CA THR A 69 14.27 -0.18 3.21
C THR A 69 15.75 -0.09 3.55
N ALA A 70 16.60 -0.52 2.62
CA ALA A 70 18.04 -0.37 2.79
C ALA A 70 18.49 1.09 2.68
N GLY A 71 17.73 1.91 1.97
CA GLY A 71 18.03 3.32 1.82
C GLY A 71 17.62 4.15 3.04
N SER A 72 18.14 5.37 3.09
CA SER A 72 17.86 6.30 4.18
C SER A 72 16.81 7.35 3.82
N GLN A 73 16.31 7.35 2.58
CA GLN A 73 15.31 8.33 2.16
C GLN A 73 13.95 8.05 2.80
N PRO A 74 13.26 9.09 3.24
CA PRO A 74 11.90 8.90 3.74
C PRO A 74 10.96 8.52 2.61
N ILE A 75 10.07 7.57 2.89
CA ILE A 75 9.08 7.07 1.94
C ILE A 75 7.74 7.01 2.63
N GLU A 76 6.71 7.40 1.90
CA GLU A 76 5.34 7.19 2.30
C GLU A 76 4.61 6.42 1.21
N ALA A 77 3.82 5.44 1.60
CA ALA A 77 3.05 4.61 0.67
C ALA A 77 1.62 4.46 1.17
N VAL A 78 0.69 4.47 0.24
CA VAL A 78 -0.73 4.32 0.51
C VAL A 78 -1.27 3.27 -0.43
N CYS A 79 -2.12 2.38 0.06
CA CYS A 79 -2.88 1.47 -0.78
C CYS A 79 -4.34 1.46 -0.38
N ASP A 80 -5.19 1.22 -1.36
CA ASP A 80 -6.63 1.17 -1.19
C ASP A 80 -7.19 0.10 -2.11
N ALA A 81 -8.47 -0.21 -1.92
CA ALA A 81 -9.16 -1.22 -2.70
C ALA A 81 -10.48 -0.67 -3.20
N GLU A 82 -10.74 -0.86 -4.49
CA GLU A 82 -11.97 -0.48 -5.17
C GLU A 82 -12.52 -1.71 -5.88
N SER A 83 -13.69 -2.19 -5.46
CA SER A 83 -14.31 -3.37 -6.08
C SER A 83 -13.33 -4.53 -6.24
N LEU A 84 -12.86 -4.75 -7.47
CA LEU A 84 -11.95 -5.84 -7.79
C LEU A 84 -10.50 -5.39 -7.98
N LEU A 85 -10.22 -4.11 -7.79
CA LEU A 85 -8.91 -3.54 -8.05
C LEU A 85 -8.30 -3.00 -6.76
N VAL A 86 -7.06 -3.37 -6.52
CA VAL A 86 -6.23 -2.78 -5.48
C VAL A 86 -5.19 -1.91 -6.17
N TRP A 87 -4.94 -0.74 -5.60
CA TRP A 87 -3.88 0.14 -6.11
C TRP A 87 -3.02 0.64 -4.96
N SER A 88 -1.79 0.99 -5.29
CA SER A 88 -0.83 1.52 -4.34
C SER A 88 0.03 2.59 -4.96
N ILE A 89 0.35 3.62 -4.18
CA ILE A 89 1.25 4.69 -4.56
C ILE A 89 2.32 4.82 -3.48
N ALA A 90 3.57 4.95 -3.91
CA ALA A 90 4.68 5.25 -3.03
C ALA A 90 5.38 6.50 -3.53
N ALA A 91 5.80 7.36 -2.61
CA ALA A 91 6.47 8.61 -2.94
C ALA A 91 7.53 8.95 -1.89
N THR A 92 8.50 9.76 -2.30
CA THR A 92 9.52 10.29 -1.42
C THR A 92 9.55 11.83 -1.58
N PRO A 93 9.63 12.60 -0.51
CA PRO A 93 9.71 12.19 0.89
C PRO A 93 8.37 11.76 1.47
N ASN A 94 7.26 12.21 0.89
CA ASN A 94 5.92 11.88 1.35
C ASN A 94 4.88 12.11 0.27
N ILE A 95 3.65 11.75 0.55
CA ILE A 95 2.51 12.04 -0.32
C ILE A 95 1.85 13.32 0.18
N GLY A 96 2.12 14.43 -0.50
CA GLY A 96 1.58 15.72 -0.10
C GLY A 96 0.08 15.86 -0.35
N SER A 97 -0.36 15.36 -1.50
CA SER A 97 -1.78 15.31 -1.83
C SER A 97 -2.03 14.15 -2.78
N LEU A 98 -3.24 13.62 -2.73
CA LEU A 98 -3.63 12.51 -3.58
C LEU A 98 -4.97 12.83 -4.23
N LYS A 99 -4.99 12.76 -5.56
CA LYS A 99 -6.20 12.90 -6.36
C LYS A 99 -6.36 11.66 -7.20
N VAL A 100 -7.54 11.09 -7.20
CA VAL A 100 -7.82 9.84 -7.91
C VAL A 100 -8.91 10.10 -8.93
N TRP A 101 -8.64 9.69 -10.18
CA TRP A 101 -9.55 9.88 -11.30
C TRP A 101 -9.76 8.54 -11.99
N GLU A 102 -10.98 8.33 -12.44
CA GLU A 102 -11.34 7.16 -13.23
C GLU A 102 -11.76 7.62 -14.62
N TYR A 103 -11.24 6.95 -15.63
CA TYR A 103 -11.62 7.22 -17.01
C TYR A 103 -12.78 6.30 -17.40
N ASP A 104 -13.87 6.90 -17.84
CA ASP A 104 -15.01 6.16 -18.36
C ASP A 104 -14.84 5.99 -19.86
N ALA A 105 -14.46 4.80 -20.28
CA ALA A 105 -14.23 4.50 -21.70
C ALA A 105 -15.52 4.60 -22.53
N LYS A 106 -16.68 4.39 -21.93
CA LYS A 106 -17.96 4.47 -22.64
C LYS A 106 -18.39 5.92 -22.87
N GLY A 107 -18.22 6.76 -21.85
CA GLY A 107 -18.57 8.17 -21.94
C GLY A 107 -17.45 9.04 -22.46
N GLY A 108 -16.23 8.56 -22.50
CA GLY A 108 -15.06 9.32 -22.94
C GLY A 108 -14.60 10.41 -22.01
N ASP A 109 -15.00 10.35 -20.74
CA ASP A 109 -14.71 11.39 -19.76
C ASP A 109 -13.97 10.85 -18.54
N TRP A 110 -13.26 11.76 -17.86
CA TRP A 110 -12.63 11.52 -16.59
C TRP A 110 -13.59 11.87 -15.45
N ARG A 111 -13.63 11.00 -14.45
CA ARG A 111 -14.45 11.20 -13.26
C ARG A 111 -13.57 11.17 -12.03
N SER A 112 -13.73 12.16 -11.16
CA SER A 112 -13.03 12.20 -9.88
C SER A 112 -13.62 11.17 -8.93
N LEU A 113 -12.76 10.38 -8.28
CA LEU A 113 -13.16 9.46 -7.23
C LEU A 113 -13.01 10.16 -5.88
N ALA A 114 -14.00 11.00 -5.55
CA ALA A 114 -13.96 11.82 -4.35
C ALA A 114 -13.86 10.96 -3.08
N ASP A 115 -14.51 9.81 -3.06
CA ASP A 115 -14.45 8.91 -1.91
C ASP A 115 -13.05 8.37 -1.68
N ALA A 116 -12.33 8.02 -2.75
CA ALA A 116 -10.96 7.58 -2.65
C ALA A 116 -10.05 8.68 -2.12
N GLN A 117 -10.27 9.92 -2.57
CA GLN A 117 -9.52 11.07 -2.07
C GLN A 117 -9.78 11.31 -0.59
N GLN A 118 -11.01 11.17 -0.15
CA GLN A 118 -11.37 11.34 1.24
C GLN A 118 -10.75 10.25 2.10
N ARG A 119 -10.76 9.01 1.64
CA ARG A 119 -10.12 7.90 2.36
C ARG A 119 -8.61 8.12 2.52
N ALA A 120 -7.98 8.77 1.56
CA ALA A 120 -6.57 9.09 1.67
C ALA A 120 -6.26 10.12 2.77
N ARG A 121 -7.23 10.92 3.14
CA ARG A 121 -7.10 11.92 4.22
C ARG A 121 -7.45 11.36 5.57
N GLU A 122 -8.43 10.47 5.62
CA GLU A 122 -8.99 9.91 6.84
C GLU A 122 -8.80 8.40 6.87
N PRO A 123 -8.43 7.83 8.02
CA PRO A 123 -8.31 6.39 8.12
C PRO A 123 -9.62 5.69 7.74
N SER A 124 -9.52 4.63 6.97
CA SER A 124 -10.66 3.80 6.62
C SER A 124 -10.27 2.33 6.79
N ALA A 125 -11.27 1.46 6.84
CA ALA A 125 -11.02 0.04 7.04
C ALA A 125 -10.26 -0.61 5.88
N ARG A 126 -10.31 -0.02 4.69
CA ARG A 126 -9.67 -0.60 3.49
C ARG A 126 -8.38 0.12 3.11
N LEU A 127 -8.21 1.35 3.53
CA LEU A 127 -7.02 2.12 3.18
C LEU A 127 -5.91 1.81 4.18
N MET A 128 -4.74 1.53 3.65
CA MET A 128 -3.52 1.35 4.45
C MET A 128 -2.50 2.42 4.10
N ARG A 129 -1.86 2.97 5.13
CA ARG A 129 -0.80 3.94 4.97
C ARG A 129 0.45 3.47 5.70
N PHE A 130 1.58 3.56 5.02
CA PHE A 130 2.87 3.14 5.54
C PHE A 130 3.86 4.28 5.42
N THR A 131 4.78 4.34 6.37
CA THR A 131 5.85 5.33 6.33
C THR A 131 7.16 4.70 6.81
N SER A 132 8.26 5.15 6.21
CA SER A 132 9.60 4.76 6.63
C SER A 132 10.16 5.67 7.72
N LEU A 133 9.48 6.76 8.02
CA LEU A 133 9.94 7.68 9.07
C LEU A 133 9.90 6.99 10.43
N PRO A 134 10.90 7.22 11.29
CA PRO A 134 10.86 6.68 12.63
C PRO A 134 9.66 7.23 13.40
N MET A 135 9.11 6.42 14.30
CA MET A 135 8.10 6.93 15.22
C MET A 135 8.65 8.13 15.97
N GLU A 136 7.79 9.12 16.19
CA GLU A 136 8.22 10.35 16.82
C GLU A 136 8.61 10.15 18.28
N LYS A 137 9.87 9.89 18.49
CA LYS A 137 10.42 9.84 19.82
C LYS A 137 10.57 11.22 20.43
N THR A 138 10.58 12.22 19.57
CA THR A 138 10.73 13.62 20.03
C THR A 138 9.64 14.01 21.00
N LEU A 139 8.44 13.48 20.84
CA LEU A 139 7.35 13.78 21.76
C LEU A 139 7.59 13.23 23.15
N SER A 140 8.31 12.14 23.26
CA SER A 140 8.61 11.53 24.54
C SER A 140 9.74 12.21 25.28
N LEU A 141 10.50 13.05 24.62
CA LEU A 141 11.63 13.77 25.21
C LEU A 141 11.21 15.06 25.89
N ASN A 142 10.01 15.47 25.67
CA ASN A 142 9.50 16.73 26.22
C ASN A 142 8.70 16.51 27.53
#